data_1d50df29cbed65ca2e7eac9166abd6f0
#
_entry.id   1d50df29cbed65ca2e7eac9166abd6f0
#
_cell.length_a   1.000
_cell.length_b   1.000
_cell.length_c   1.000
_cell.angle_alpha   90.00
_cell.angle_beta   90.00
_cell.angle_gamma   90.00
#
_symmetry.space_group_name_H-M   'P 1'
#
loop_
_entity.id
_entity.type
_entity.pdbx_description
1 polymer ?
#
loop_
_entity_poly.entity_id
_entity_poly.type
_entity_poly.pdbx_seq_one_letter_code
_entity_poly.pdbx_strand_id
1 'polypeptide(L)'
;MSSLFLDTLSGRQSEIRPIWLMRQAGRYLAEYRAVRASEPDFISFCLNPKKAVEVTLQPIDRFGFDAAIIFSDILMVPWALDRNVRFVTGEGPKLDAMETGGEITEAMIASVAPRLTPVATAISNCRAALAVDKALIGFAGAPWTIITYLLEGGSSRDFATARRWMWENDVRFDRLLDLVSQATAD
;
A
#
# COMPACT_ATOMS: atom_id res chain seq x y z
N MET A 1 -18.73 -17.61 12.76
CA MET A 1 -18.71 -18.13 11.40
C MET A 1 -17.34 -17.87 10.83
N SER A 2 -16.76 -18.85 10.13
CA SER A 2 -15.44 -18.76 9.57
C SER A 2 -15.56 -18.20 8.15
N SER A 3 -14.57 -17.48 7.68
CA SER A 3 -14.54 -16.95 6.32
C SER A 3 -14.13 -18.05 5.35
N LEU A 4 -14.90 -18.27 4.29
CA LEU A 4 -14.55 -19.22 3.23
C LEU A 4 -13.14 -19.00 2.69
N PHE A 5 -12.74 -17.72 2.56
CA PHE A 5 -11.40 -17.34 2.13
C PHE A 5 -10.32 -17.82 3.11
N LEU A 6 -10.49 -17.55 4.42
CA LEU A 6 -9.53 -17.96 5.45
C LEU A 6 -9.50 -19.47 5.65
N ASP A 7 -10.63 -20.12 5.53
CA ASP A 7 -10.72 -21.59 5.62
C ASP A 7 -9.94 -22.26 4.47
N THR A 8 -10.08 -21.73 3.26
CA THR A 8 -9.33 -22.23 2.08
C THR A 8 -7.83 -22.02 2.26
N LEU A 9 -7.40 -20.85 2.76
CA LEU A 9 -5.98 -20.59 3.07
C LEU A 9 -5.43 -21.52 4.17
N SER A 10 -6.28 -21.96 5.08
CA SER A 10 -5.92 -22.93 6.13
C SER A 10 -5.94 -24.38 5.65
N GLY A 11 -6.15 -24.63 4.36
CA GLY A 11 -6.20 -25.97 3.77
C GLY A 11 -7.52 -26.71 3.97
N ARG A 12 -8.57 -26.07 4.46
CA ARG A 12 -9.89 -26.67 4.55
C ARG A 12 -10.52 -26.76 3.16
N GLN A 13 -10.98 -27.93 2.81
CA GLN A 13 -11.67 -28.13 1.55
C GLN A 13 -13.07 -27.57 1.59
N SER A 14 -13.49 -26.91 0.51
CA SER A 14 -14.83 -26.41 0.28
C SER A 14 -15.26 -26.74 -1.15
N GLU A 15 -16.56 -26.99 -1.34
CA GLU A 15 -17.15 -27.16 -2.66
C GLU A 15 -17.13 -25.86 -3.48
N ILE A 16 -17.17 -24.70 -2.79
CA ILE A 16 -17.11 -23.38 -3.40
C ILE A 16 -15.72 -22.79 -3.22
N ARG A 17 -15.17 -22.25 -4.29
CA ARG A 17 -13.88 -21.54 -4.24
C ARG A 17 -14.09 -20.06 -3.94
N PRO A 18 -13.36 -19.47 -2.97
CA PRO A 18 -13.45 -18.03 -2.72
C PRO A 18 -12.86 -17.22 -3.87
N ILE A 19 -13.44 -16.05 -4.12
CA ILE A 19 -13.02 -15.15 -5.19
C ILE A 19 -12.70 -13.78 -4.61
N TRP A 20 -11.55 -13.26 -5.00
CA TRP A 20 -11.14 -11.86 -4.82
C TRP A 20 -10.26 -11.42 -5.98
N LEU A 21 -10.10 -10.11 -6.19
CA LEU A 21 -9.24 -9.57 -7.24
C LEU A 21 -8.24 -8.59 -6.60
N MET A 22 -6.97 -8.67 -7.00
CA MET A 22 -5.92 -7.79 -6.46
C MET A 22 -6.22 -6.30 -6.67
N ARG A 23 -6.89 -5.94 -7.77
CA ARG A 23 -7.29 -4.57 -8.10
C ARG A 23 -8.79 -4.47 -8.26
N GLN A 24 -9.53 -4.75 -7.19
CA GLN A 24 -10.98 -4.73 -7.23
C GLN A 24 -11.58 -3.33 -7.04
N ALA A 25 -10.98 -2.44 -6.25
CA ALA A 25 -11.32 -1.02 -6.24
C ALA A 25 -10.61 -0.30 -7.40
N GLY A 26 -11.32 0.46 -8.23
CA GLY A 26 -10.65 1.10 -9.35
C GLY A 26 -11.54 1.90 -10.29
N ARG A 27 -10.89 2.58 -11.24
CA ARG A 27 -11.52 3.53 -12.18
C ARG A 27 -12.55 2.91 -13.12
N TYR A 28 -12.66 1.61 -13.23
CA TYR A 28 -13.72 0.94 -13.99
C TYR A 28 -15.09 1.08 -13.32
N LEU A 29 -15.14 1.29 -11.99
CA LEU A 29 -16.35 1.55 -11.24
C LEU A 29 -16.72 3.04 -11.33
N ALA A 30 -17.97 3.33 -11.67
CA ALA A 30 -18.47 4.71 -11.74
C ALA A 30 -18.48 5.37 -10.34
N GLU A 31 -18.91 4.62 -9.35
CA GLU A 31 -18.93 5.01 -7.94
C GLU A 31 -17.52 5.33 -7.42
N TYR A 32 -16.51 4.55 -7.76
CA TYR A 32 -15.12 4.87 -7.44
C TYR A 32 -14.69 6.19 -8.05
N ARG A 33 -15.00 6.42 -9.34
CA ARG A 33 -14.64 7.68 -10.01
C ARG A 33 -15.29 8.89 -9.34
N ALA A 34 -16.53 8.76 -8.90
CA ALA A 34 -17.24 9.83 -8.18
C ALA A 34 -16.54 10.19 -6.86
N VAL A 35 -16.19 9.19 -6.06
CA VAL A 35 -15.45 9.40 -4.80
C VAL A 35 -14.06 9.98 -5.08
N ARG A 36 -13.33 9.44 -6.06
CA ARG A 36 -11.99 9.93 -6.43
C ARG A 36 -12.00 11.40 -6.89
N ALA A 37 -13.03 11.81 -7.62
CA ALA A 37 -13.16 13.18 -8.12
C ALA A 37 -13.36 14.22 -7.01
N SER A 38 -13.76 13.80 -5.81
CA SER A 38 -13.95 14.68 -4.65
C SER A 38 -12.68 14.89 -3.82
N GLU A 39 -11.55 14.28 -4.22
CA GLU A 39 -10.25 14.45 -3.58
C GLU A 39 -9.28 15.20 -4.49
N PRO A 40 -8.45 16.11 -3.93
CA PRO A 40 -7.54 16.93 -4.73
C PRO A 40 -6.46 16.09 -5.40
N ASP A 41 -5.94 15.10 -4.71
CA ASP A 41 -4.86 14.24 -5.19
C ASP A 41 -5.00 12.81 -4.66
N PHE A 42 -4.08 11.93 -5.09
CA PHE A 42 -4.15 10.51 -4.75
C PHE A 42 -3.66 10.22 -3.32
N ILE A 43 -2.72 10.99 -2.82
CA ILE A 43 -2.22 10.84 -1.44
C ILE A 43 -3.31 11.24 -0.44
N SER A 44 -3.94 12.41 -0.65
CA SER A 44 -5.09 12.85 0.16
C SER A 44 -6.20 11.80 0.16
N PHE A 45 -6.44 11.15 -0.98
CA PHE A 45 -7.41 10.07 -1.08
C PHE A 45 -7.04 8.85 -0.20
N CYS A 46 -5.79 8.41 -0.24
CA CYS A 46 -5.31 7.31 0.59
C CYS A 46 -5.35 7.65 2.09
N LEU A 47 -5.14 8.93 2.44
CA LEU A 47 -5.15 9.43 3.80
C LEU A 47 -6.54 9.85 4.31
N ASN A 48 -7.59 9.66 3.52
CA ASN A 48 -8.96 9.90 3.95
C ASN A 48 -9.63 8.58 4.36
N PRO A 49 -9.72 8.26 5.67
CA PRO A 49 -10.22 6.96 6.12
C PRO A 49 -11.64 6.66 5.64
N LYS A 50 -12.52 7.67 5.61
CA LYS A 50 -13.91 7.47 5.19
C LYS A 50 -13.99 7.06 3.72
N LYS A 51 -13.27 7.76 2.85
CA LYS A 51 -13.28 7.48 1.41
C LYS A 51 -12.50 6.20 1.06
N ALA A 52 -11.40 5.92 1.77
CA ALA A 52 -10.69 4.66 1.62
C ALA A 52 -11.58 3.46 1.97
N VAL A 53 -12.34 3.54 3.06
CA VAL A 53 -13.34 2.52 3.43
C VAL A 53 -14.41 2.39 2.36
N GLU A 54 -15.01 3.49 1.92
CA GLU A 54 -16.06 3.49 0.92
C GLU A 54 -15.62 2.74 -0.34
N VAL A 55 -14.48 3.12 -0.93
CA VAL A 55 -14.02 2.47 -2.17
C VAL A 55 -13.51 1.04 -1.96
N THR A 56 -13.08 0.69 -0.76
CA THR A 56 -12.72 -0.69 -0.40
C THR A 56 -13.95 -1.59 -0.41
N LEU A 57 -15.10 -1.09 0.05
CA LEU A 57 -16.34 -1.86 0.17
C LEU A 57 -17.15 -1.94 -1.13
N GLN A 58 -17.05 -0.93 -2.01
CA GLN A 58 -17.79 -0.90 -3.28
C GLN A 58 -17.73 -2.22 -4.09
N PRO A 59 -16.56 -2.87 -4.29
CA PRO A 59 -16.50 -4.15 -4.99
C PRO A 59 -17.18 -5.31 -4.23
N ILE A 60 -17.16 -5.26 -2.90
CA ILE A 60 -17.83 -6.27 -2.07
C ILE A 60 -19.34 -6.17 -2.25
N ASP A 61 -19.87 -4.95 -2.14
CA ASP A 61 -21.30 -4.69 -2.28
C ASP A 61 -21.79 -5.01 -3.69
N ARG A 62 -20.98 -4.72 -4.70
CA ARG A 62 -21.37 -4.89 -6.10
C ARG A 62 -21.25 -6.31 -6.62
N PHE A 63 -20.18 -7.02 -6.24
CA PHE A 63 -19.83 -8.33 -6.83
C PHE A 63 -19.89 -9.48 -5.84
N GLY A 64 -20.03 -9.21 -4.55
CA GLY A 64 -20.11 -10.24 -3.51
C GLY A 64 -18.81 -10.99 -3.27
N PHE A 65 -17.63 -10.40 -3.57
CA PHE A 65 -16.33 -11.05 -3.35
C PHE A 65 -16.17 -11.54 -1.91
N ASP A 66 -15.34 -12.59 -1.73
CA ASP A 66 -15.12 -13.25 -0.44
C ASP A 66 -14.04 -12.54 0.41
N ALA A 67 -13.27 -11.66 -0.20
CA ALA A 67 -12.33 -10.81 0.51
C ALA A 67 -12.30 -9.40 -0.06
N ALA A 68 -12.21 -8.40 0.82
CA ALA A 68 -11.85 -7.04 0.49
C ALA A 68 -10.33 -6.89 0.56
N ILE A 69 -9.75 -6.05 -0.29
CA ILE A 69 -8.38 -5.57 -0.13
C ILE A 69 -8.42 -4.09 0.19
N ILE A 70 -7.73 -3.68 1.26
CA ILE A 70 -7.72 -2.28 1.69
C ILE A 70 -7.28 -1.35 0.56
N PHE A 71 -7.98 -0.25 0.36
CA PHE A 71 -7.53 0.79 -0.56
C PHE A 71 -6.43 1.63 0.10
N SER A 72 -5.24 1.55 -0.44
CA SER A 72 -4.05 2.31 -0.05
C SER A 72 -3.02 2.27 -1.19
N ASP A 73 -1.78 2.69 -0.93
CA ASP A 73 -0.67 2.58 -1.89
C ASP A 73 0.62 2.19 -1.17
N ILE A 74 1.49 1.45 -1.85
CA ILE A 74 2.80 1.04 -1.31
C ILE A 74 3.73 2.23 -1.04
N LEU A 75 3.50 3.36 -1.72
CA LEU A 75 4.30 4.57 -1.57
C LEU A 75 3.87 5.44 -0.38
N MET A 76 2.93 4.96 0.45
CA MET A 76 2.59 5.65 1.69
C MET A 76 3.76 5.67 2.67
N VAL A 77 4.62 4.64 2.69
CA VAL A 77 5.86 4.63 3.49
C VAL A 77 6.85 5.70 2.98
N PRO A 78 7.23 5.76 1.70
CA PRO A 78 8.02 6.88 1.17
C PRO A 78 7.41 8.26 1.43
N TRP A 79 6.10 8.41 1.32
CA TRP A 79 5.42 9.65 1.66
C TRP A 79 5.61 10.02 3.13
N ALA A 80 5.45 9.05 4.03
CA ALA A 80 5.64 9.25 5.47
C ALA A 80 7.11 9.57 5.83
N LEU A 81 8.04 9.20 4.96
CA LEU A 81 9.47 9.54 5.05
C LEU A 81 9.81 10.87 4.36
N ASP A 82 8.82 11.74 4.09
CA ASP A 82 8.98 13.07 3.47
C ASP A 82 9.65 13.05 2.07
N ARG A 83 9.39 11.99 1.28
CA ARG A 83 9.93 11.87 -0.07
C ARG A 83 9.09 12.54 -1.17
N ASN A 84 8.21 13.48 -0.80
CA ASN A 84 7.43 14.29 -1.74
C ASN A 84 6.74 13.44 -2.83
N VAL A 85 6.07 12.36 -2.40
CA VAL A 85 5.40 11.44 -3.33
C VAL A 85 4.25 12.15 -4.04
N ARG A 86 4.25 12.09 -5.37
CA ARG A 86 3.22 12.66 -6.24
C ARG A 86 2.91 11.75 -7.40
N PHE A 87 1.68 11.78 -7.88
CA PHE A 87 1.23 10.99 -9.01
C PHE A 87 1.01 11.88 -10.22
N VAL A 88 1.85 11.71 -11.26
CA VAL A 88 1.81 12.49 -12.49
C VAL A 88 1.04 11.73 -13.55
N THR A 89 0.07 12.40 -14.18
CA THR A 89 -0.76 11.78 -15.23
C THR A 89 0.13 11.34 -16.41
N GLY A 90 0.03 10.06 -16.76
CA GLY A 90 0.82 9.46 -17.86
C GLY A 90 2.23 9.00 -17.46
N GLU A 91 2.78 9.49 -16.34
CA GLU A 91 4.13 9.13 -15.91
C GLU A 91 4.17 8.23 -14.67
N GLY A 92 3.05 8.13 -13.96
CA GLY A 92 2.96 7.37 -12.73
C GLY A 92 3.53 8.09 -11.51
N PRO A 93 3.94 7.35 -10.46
CA PRO A 93 4.45 7.93 -9.24
C PRO A 93 5.84 8.54 -9.44
N LYS A 94 6.05 9.70 -8.81
CA LYS A 94 7.33 10.40 -8.69
C LYS A 94 7.57 10.74 -7.24
N LEU A 95 8.81 10.72 -6.83
CA LEU A 95 9.23 11.15 -5.50
C LEU A 95 10.65 11.71 -5.55
N ASP A 96 11.07 12.36 -4.48
CA ASP A 96 12.43 12.88 -4.40
C ASP A 96 13.40 11.71 -4.16
N ALA A 97 14.27 11.49 -5.16
CA ALA A 97 15.26 10.42 -5.12
C ALA A 97 16.26 10.65 -3.99
N MET A 98 16.76 9.58 -3.42
CA MET A 98 17.86 9.61 -2.46
C MET A 98 19.18 9.47 -3.20
N GLU A 99 20.14 10.35 -2.89
CA GLU A 99 21.49 10.25 -3.46
C GLU A 99 22.33 9.24 -2.69
N THR A 100 22.14 9.16 -1.37
CA THR A 100 22.86 8.23 -0.48
C THR A 100 21.95 7.70 0.61
N GLY A 101 22.19 6.50 1.11
CA GLY A 101 21.34 5.87 2.13
C GLY A 101 21.36 6.50 3.51
N GLY A 102 22.20 7.51 3.73
CA GLY A 102 22.30 8.19 5.02
C GLY A 102 21.22 9.22 5.31
N GLU A 103 20.30 9.44 4.34
CA GLU A 103 19.24 10.42 4.48
C GLU A 103 18.06 9.95 5.32
N ILE A 104 17.91 8.65 5.55
CA ILE A 104 16.87 8.08 6.41
C ILE A 104 17.47 7.77 7.77
N THR A 105 16.85 8.34 8.81
CA THR A 105 17.24 8.17 10.20
C THR A 105 16.22 7.35 10.98
N GLU A 106 16.63 6.77 12.10
CA GLU A 106 15.73 6.06 13.00
C GLU A 106 14.56 6.94 13.50
N ALA A 107 14.83 8.24 13.70
CA ALA A 107 13.78 9.20 14.08
C ALA A 107 12.73 9.37 12.97
N MET A 108 13.12 9.35 11.70
CA MET A 108 12.19 9.37 10.58
C MET A 108 11.37 8.07 10.54
N ILE A 109 12.00 6.92 10.74
CA ILE A 109 11.31 5.63 10.80
C ILE A 109 10.27 5.65 11.92
N ALA A 110 10.63 6.08 13.13
CA ALA A 110 9.69 6.17 14.25
C ALA A 110 8.50 7.12 13.99
N SER A 111 8.62 8.03 13.02
CA SER A 111 7.54 8.94 12.63
C SER A 111 6.56 8.34 11.61
N VAL A 112 6.89 7.21 10.96
CA VAL A 112 6.09 6.64 9.86
C VAL A 112 4.72 6.17 10.36
N ALA A 113 4.68 5.31 11.36
CA ALA A 113 3.42 4.77 11.87
C ALA A 113 2.47 5.86 12.40
N PRO A 114 2.91 6.88 13.19
CA PRO A 114 2.05 8.00 13.55
C PRO A 114 1.48 8.75 12.36
N ARG A 115 2.25 8.97 11.28
CA ARG A 115 1.79 9.66 10.07
C ARG A 115 0.81 8.82 9.25
N LEU A 116 0.89 7.50 9.34
CA LEU A 116 -0.01 6.57 8.66
C LEU A 116 -1.23 6.15 9.49
N THR A 117 -1.45 6.78 10.66
CA THR A 117 -2.67 6.58 11.48
C THR A 117 -3.98 6.61 10.65
N PRO A 118 -4.16 7.49 9.63
CA PRO A 118 -5.35 7.45 8.79
C PRO A 118 -5.54 6.12 8.04
N VAL A 119 -4.44 5.47 7.60
CA VAL A 119 -4.50 4.15 6.94
C VAL A 119 -4.91 3.08 7.95
N ALA A 120 -4.32 3.07 9.14
CA ALA A 120 -4.71 2.16 10.22
C ALA A 120 -6.19 2.35 10.63
N THR A 121 -6.66 3.59 10.67
CA THR A 121 -8.07 3.90 10.92
C THR A 121 -8.96 3.35 9.81
N ALA A 122 -8.57 3.47 8.55
CA ALA A 122 -9.31 2.88 7.42
C ALA A 122 -9.39 1.35 7.54
N ILE A 123 -8.30 0.67 7.90
CA ILE A 123 -8.27 -0.78 8.12
C ILE A 123 -9.27 -1.18 9.22
N SER A 124 -9.23 -0.51 10.36
CA SER A 124 -10.14 -0.79 11.48
C SER A 124 -11.60 -0.58 11.10
N ASN A 125 -11.89 0.51 10.38
CA ASN A 125 -13.25 0.83 9.92
C ASN A 125 -13.73 -0.15 8.84
N CYS A 126 -12.87 -0.57 7.91
CA CYS A 126 -13.19 -1.63 6.95
C CYS A 126 -13.51 -2.93 7.67
N ARG A 127 -12.71 -3.34 8.65
CA ARG A 127 -12.98 -4.57 9.39
C ARG A 127 -14.32 -4.52 10.13
N ALA A 128 -14.64 -3.37 10.72
CA ALA A 128 -15.91 -3.19 11.43
C ALA A 128 -17.14 -3.21 10.49
N ALA A 129 -16.98 -2.72 9.26
CA ALA A 129 -18.07 -2.63 8.28
C ALA A 129 -18.26 -3.93 7.47
N LEU A 130 -17.20 -4.73 7.28
CA LEU A 130 -17.28 -5.99 6.55
C LEU A 130 -18.04 -7.04 7.32
N ALA A 131 -18.88 -7.81 6.63
CA ALA A 131 -19.51 -8.99 7.18
C ALA A 131 -18.47 -9.97 7.74
N VAL A 132 -18.87 -10.73 8.77
CA VAL A 132 -17.97 -11.61 9.53
C VAL A 132 -17.39 -12.74 8.68
N ASP A 133 -18.06 -13.13 7.62
CA ASP A 133 -17.66 -14.15 6.65
C ASP A 133 -16.74 -13.63 5.54
N LYS A 134 -16.55 -12.31 5.44
CA LYS A 134 -15.64 -11.69 4.47
C LYS A 134 -14.28 -11.44 5.09
N ALA A 135 -13.21 -11.79 4.37
CA ALA A 135 -11.85 -11.48 4.79
C ALA A 135 -11.47 -10.05 4.42
N LEU A 136 -10.54 -9.48 5.18
CA LEU A 136 -9.87 -8.22 4.83
C LEU A 136 -8.39 -8.50 4.57
N ILE A 137 -7.91 -8.14 3.40
CA ILE A 137 -6.52 -8.28 2.97
C ILE A 137 -5.84 -6.93 3.14
N GLY A 138 -4.75 -6.90 3.90
CA GLY A 138 -3.78 -5.80 3.89
C GLY A 138 -2.70 -6.03 2.84
N PHE A 139 -1.97 -4.98 2.49
CA PHE A 139 -0.77 -5.09 1.68
C PHE A 139 0.25 -4.00 2.05
N ALA A 140 1.50 -4.28 1.76
CA ALA A 140 2.59 -3.33 1.90
C ALA A 140 3.60 -3.51 0.76
N GLY A 141 4.40 -2.50 0.48
CA GLY A 141 5.52 -2.64 -0.44
C GLY A 141 6.63 -3.46 0.19
N ALA A 142 7.14 -4.47 -0.49
CA ALA A 142 8.34 -5.16 -0.03
C ALA A 142 9.50 -4.17 0.11
N PRO A 143 10.39 -4.30 1.11
CA PRO A 143 11.48 -3.35 1.35
C PRO A 143 12.31 -3.07 0.11
N TRP A 144 12.66 -4.09 -0.68
CA TRP A 144 13.34 -3.91 -1.96
C TRP A 144 12.55 -2.99 -2.92
N THR A 145 11.24 -3.21 -3.05
CA THR A 145 10.39 -2.37 -3.91
C THR A 145 10.38 -0.92 -3.44
N ILE A 146 10.25 -0.68 -2.14
CA ILE A 146 10.29 0.68 -1.58
C ILE A 146 11.64 1.34 -1.84
N ILE A 147 12.75 0.63 -1.60
CA ILE A 147 14.10 1.13 -1.85
C ILE A 147 14.31 1.49 -3.32
N THR A 148 13.83 0.67 -4.25
CA THR A 148 13.94 1.01 -5.68
C THR A 148 13.26 2.33 -6.01
N TYR A 149 12.08 2.59 -5.47
CA TYR A 149 11.41 3.89 -5.63
C TYR A 149 12.20 5.03 -4.97
N LEU A 150 12.72 4.81 -3.77
CA LEU A 150 13.49 5.81 -3.03
C LEU A 150 14.77 6.23 -3.79
N LEU A 151 15.45 5.28 -4.42
CA LEU A 151 16.71 5.53 -5.13
C LEU A 151 16.52 6.00 -6.57
N GLU A 152 15.48 5.52 -7.26
CA GLU A 152 15.21 5.90 -8.66
C GLU A 152 14.34 7.18 -8.78
N GLY A 153 13.67 7.60 -7.70
CA GLY A 153 12.77 8.75 -7.72
C GLY A 153 11.45 8.50 -8.46
N GLY A 154 11.14 7.24 -8.75
CA GLY A 154 9.93 6.85 -9.47
C GLY A 154 10.02 5.45 -10.06
N SER A 155 9.16 5.18 -11.05
CA SER A 155 9.21 3.93 -11.79
C SER A 155 10.49 3.85 -12.63
N SER A 156 11.17 2.72 -12.59
CA SER A 156 12.36 2.44 -13.39
C SER A 156 12.17 1.14 -14.17
N ARG A 157 12.78 1.06 -15.35
CA ARG A 157 12.69 -0.12 -16.20
C ARG A 157 13.61 -1.24 -15.74
N ASP A 158 14.80 -0.89 -15.26
CA ASP A 158 15.88 -1.82 -14.94
C ASP A 158 16.44 -1.67 -13.52
N PHE A 159 15.96 -0.66 -12.78
CA PHE A 159 16.41 -0.35 -11.40
C PHE A 159 17.92 -0.20 -11.30
N ALA A 160 18.53 0.48 -12.28
CA ALA A 160 19.99 0.53 -12.44
C ALA A 160 20.68 1.17 -11.22
N THR A 161 20.14 2.26 -10.67
CA THR A 161 20.68 2.94 -9.48
C THR A 161 20.61 2.04 -8.26
N ALA A 162 19.45 1.46 -7.97
CA ALA A 162 19.25 0.60 -6.82
C ALA A 162 20.12 -0.66 -6.91
N ARG A 163 20.17 -1.29 -8.10
CA ARG A 163 21.00 -2.47 -8.33
C ARG A 163 22.48 -2.18 -8.20
N ARG A 164 22.95 -1.06 -8.75
CA ARG A 164 24.35 -0.63 -8.62
C ARG A 164 24.71 -0.50 -7.16
N TRP A 165 23.89 0.22 -6.39
CA TRP A 165 24.18 0.46 -4.99
C TRP A 165 24.18 -0.82 -4.15
N MET A 166 23.27 -1.75 -4.43
CA MET A 166 23.28 -3.08 -3.83
C MET A 166 24.58 -3.86 -4.14
N TRP A 167 25.12 -3.73 -5.38
CA TRP A 167 26.33 -4.44 -5.80
C TRP A 167 27.65 -3.79 -5.33
N GLU A 168 27.70 -2.48 -5.29
CA GLU A 168 28.82 -1.70 -4.78
C GLU A 168 28.94 -1.78 -3.27
N ASN A 169 28.05 -2.27 -2.51
CA ASN A 169 27.90 -2.48 -1.38
C ASN A 169 27.83 -2.49 -0.25
N ASP A 170 27.09 -2.34 0.32
CA ASP A 170 27.63 -1.74 1.42
C ASP A 170 26.74 -1.81 2.63
N VAL A 171 27.38 -1.72 3.75
CA VAL A 171 26.79 -1.55 5.08
C VAL A 171 25.64 -0.51 5.09
N ARG A 172 25.72 0.52 4.24
CA ARG A 172 24.68 1.54 4.12
C ARG A 172 23.44 1.02 3.40
N PHE A 173 23.60 0.13 2.40
CA PHE A 173 22.46 -0.50 1.73
C PHE A 173 21.73 -1.45 2.67
N ASP A 174 22.47 -2.28 3.40
CA ASP A 174 21.90 -3.19 4.39
C ASP A 174 21.16 -2.42 5.48
N ARG A 175 21.79 -1.33 5.99
CA ARG A 175 21.12 -0.46 6.96
C ARG A 175 19.83 0.16 6.40
N LEU A 176 19.82 0.63 5.17
CA LEU A 176 18.62 1.17 4.53
C LEU A 176 17.55 0.10 4.42
N LEU A 177 17.94 -1.13 4.05
CA LEU A 177 17.03 -2.26 3.94
C LEU A 177 16.37 -2.57 5.29
N ASP A 178 17.15 -2.57 6.37
CA ASP A 178 16.64 -2.78 7.73
C ASP A 178 15.68 -1.67 8.15
N LEU A 179 16.06 -0.40 7.94
CA LEU A 179 15.23 0.75 8.29
C LEU A 179 13.89 0.76 7.52
N VAL A 180 13.93 0.49 6.22
CA VAL A 180 12.70 0.41 5.40
C VAL A 180 11.86 -0.80 5.78
N SER A 181 12.49 -1.93 6.14
CA SER A 181 11.79 -3.12 6.63
C SER A 181 11.04 -2.81 7.92
N GLN A 182 11.68 -2.13 8.86
CA GLN A 182 11.05 -1.69 10.10
C GLN A 182 9.89 -0.73 9.83
N ALA A 183 10.10 0.31 9.02
CA ALA A 183 9.05 1.27 8.65
C ALA A 183 7.84 0.63 7.97
N THR A 184 8.02 -0.52 7.34
CA THR A 184 6.95 -1.24 6.65
C THR A 184 6.22 -2.21 7.59
N ALA A 185 6.90 -2.69 8.64
CA ALA A 185 6.36 -3.64 9.61
C ALA A 185 5.57 -2.96 10.74
N ASP A 186 5.95 -1.75 11.13
CA ASP A 186 5.28 -0.92 12.16
C ASP A 186 3.96 -0.32 11.66
#